data_bafc043c5c9e5c2be784927610d2458a
#
_entry.id   bafc043c5c9e5c2be784927610d2458a
#
_cell.length_a   1.000
_cell.length_b   1.000
_cell.length_c   1.000
_cell.angle_alpha   90.00
_cell.angle_beta   90.00
_cell.angle_gamma   90.00
#
_symmetry.space_group_name_H-M   'P 1'
#
loop_
_entity.id
_entity.type
_entity.pdbx_description
1 polymer ?
#
loop_
_entity_poly.entity_id
_entity_poly.type
_entity_poly.pdbx_seq_one_letter_code
_entity_poly.pdbx_strand_id
1 'polypeptide(L)'
;MATINISKDDLQELQEVFERIDLDSSGFINDCELHELLRDAGCQVPGYKVREIIEKIDRDKNGKISFEEFLSVFQELKNSDIAKTFRKAINKKQGICAIGGMSHLSSEGTQHSYSEEEKYAFVNWINKALENDPDCKHLIPMDPNTDALFNAVDDGIVLCKMINLSVPDTIDERTMNKKKLTPFTIQENLNLALNSASAIGCHVVNIGAEDLREGKPHLVLGLLWQIIKIGLFADIELSRNEALVALLRDGESLEDLLKLSPEELLLRWANYHLENAGAQKINNFSSDIKDSRAYFHLLNQIAPKGTKEDEPRIDISMSGLNEKDDMKRAEYMLQEADKLGCRQFVTPADVVSGNPKLNLAFVANLFNKYPALQKPENQDIDWSLLEGETREERTFRNWMNSQGVNPQVNHLYSDLADALVILQLYEKIKVPVDWDRVNRPPYPKLGANMKKLENCNYAVFLGKDSAKFSLVGIGGQDLNDGNETLTLALVWQLMRRYTLYVLEELGDGQKVNDDIIVKWVNKTLADAGKSTTIQNFRDKNISSSLPVLDLIDVIQPGCVDYELVKTGDLSDEDKQDNAKYAVSMARKIGARVYALPEDLVEVKPKMVMTAFACLMGRGMKRV
;
A
#
# COMPACT_ATOMS: atom_id res chain seq x y z
N MET A 1 -42.86 5.08 19.65
CA MET A 1 -41.42 5.00 20.01
C MET A 1 -41.11 3.54 20.29
N ALA A 2 -40.56 2.84 19.31
CA ALA A 2 -40.11 1.47 19.52
C ALA A 2 -38.80 1.55 20.31
N THR A 3 -38.77 1.01 21.50
CA THR A 3 -37.58 0.89 22.34
C THR A 3 -36.58 0.01 21.62
N ILE A 4 -35.47 0.62 21.24
CA ILE A 4 -34.40 -0.04 20.54
C ILE A 4 -33.66 -0.90 21.58
N ASN A 5 -33.85 -2.20 21.52
CA ASN A 5 -33.15 -3.16 22.39
C ASN A 5 -31.83 -3.56 21.72
N ILE A 6 -30.84 -2.69 21.83
CA ILE A 6 -29.44 -2.99 21.42
C ILE A 6 -28.66 -3.28 22.70
N SER A 7 -27.84 -4.34 22.69
CA SER A 7 -26.93 -4.60 23.80
C SER A 7 -25.91 -3.47 23.91
N LYS A 8 -25.37 -3.24 25.11
CA LYS A 8 -24.35 -2.20 25.34
C LYS A 8 -23.12 -2.41 24.44
N ASP A 9 -22.79 -3.65 24.17
CA ASP A 9 -21.61 -4.05 23.41
C ASP A 9 -21.82 -3.82 21.91
N ASP A 10 -23.03 -4.15 21.40
CA ASP A 10 -23.42 -3.84 20.01
C ASP A 10 -23.44 -2.33 19.76
N LEU A 11 -23.88 -1.56 20.75
CA LEU A 11 -23.92 -0.10 20.66
C LEU A 11 -22.50 0.48 20.54
N GLN A 12 -21.57 -0.03 21.32
CA GLN A 12 -20.18 0.42 21.29
C GLN A 12 -19.51 0.05 19.97
N GLU A 13 -19.75 -1.16 19.46
CA GLU A 13 -19.24 -1.58 18.15
C GLU A 13 -19.77 -0.72 17.01
N LEU A 14 -21.06 -0.43 17.01
CA LEU A 14 -21.68 0.43 16.02
C LEU A 14 -21.19 1.86 16.10
N GLN A 15 -20.87 2.35 17.30
CA GLN A 15 -20.27 3.66 17.49
C GLN A 15 -18.85 3.71 16.95
N GLU A 16 -18.03 2.70 17.20
CA GLU A 16 -16.68 2.59 16.63
C GLU A 16 -16.71 2.50 15.10
N VAL A 17 -17.68 1.77 14.55
CA VAL A 17 -17.88 1.69 13.09
C VAL A 17 -18.26 3.04 12.52
N PHE A 18 -19.19 3.75 13.18
CA PHE A 18 -19.63 5.07 12.75
C PHE A 18 -18.47 6.08 12.75
N GLU A 19 -17.70 6.12 13.83
CA GLU A 19 -16.52 6.99 13.97
C GLU A 19 -15.44 6.71 12.92
N ARG A 20 -15.35 5.47 12.44
CA ARG A 20 -14.44 5.11 11.36
C ARG A 20 -14.93 5.52 9.97
N ILE A 21 -16.24 5.65 9.80
CA ILE A 21 -16.86 6.12 8.56
C ILE A 21 -16.83 7.65 8.51
N ASP A 22 -17.05 8.29 9.64
CA ASP A 22 -16.96 9.74 9.82
C ASP A 22 -15.48 10.18 9.81
N LEU A 23 -14.95 10.34 8.62
CA LEU A 23 -13.52 10.61 8.40
C LEU A 23 -13.11 12.02 8.83
N ASP A 24 -14.05 12.97 8.77
CA ASP A 24 -13.81 14.37 9.14
C ASP A 24 -14.18 14.66 10.60
N SER A 25 -14.61 13.63 11.34
CA SER A 25 -15.04 13.74 12.74
C SER A 25 -16.14 14.78 12.96
N SER A 26 -17.01 14.94 11.97
CA SER A 26 -18.13 15.90 12.00
C SER A 26 -19.30 15.43 12.87
N GLY A 27 -19.32 14.18 13.27
CA GLY A 27 -20.43 13.54 13.96
C GLY A 27 -21.56 13.07 13.02
N PHE A 28 -21.34 13.16 11.71
CA PHE A 28 -22.26 12.77 10.67
C PHE A 28 -21.53 12.04 9.55
N ILE A 29 -22.21 11.13 8.87
CA ILE A 29 -21.69 10.49 7.65
C ILE A 29 -22.31 11.22 6.45
N ASN A 30 -21.46 11.73 5.57
CA ASN A 30 -21.88 12.35 4.30
C ASN A 30 -21.76 11.37 3.12
N ASP A 31 -22.21 11.78 1.95
CA ASP A 31 -22.24 10.96 0.74
C ASP A 31 -20.83 10.56 0.27
N CYS A 32 -19.83 11.42 0.47
CA CYS A 32 -18.45 11.12 0.12
C CYS A 32 -17.85 10.04 1.02
N GLU A 33 -18.09 10.13 2.32
CA GLU A 33 -17.59 9.15 3.30
C GLU A 33 -18.25 7.80 3.11
N LEU A 34 -19.56 7.78 2.85
CA LEU A 34 -20.27 6.53 2.55
C LEU A 34 -19.78 5.93 1.23
N HIS A 35 -19.56 6.74 0.21
CA HIS A 35 -19.02 6.30 -1.08
C HIS A 35 -17.61 5.71 -0.93
N GLU A 36 -16.77 6.36 -0.15
CA GLU A 36 -15.43 5.90 0.16
C GLU A 36 -15.44 4.55 0.91
N LEU A 37 -16.30 4.42 1.91
CA LEU A 37 -16.51 3.17 2.62
C LEU A 37 -16.89 2.02 1.68
N LEU A 38 -17.87 2.26 0.81
CA LEU A 38 -18.38 1.26 -0.13
C LEU A 38 -17.30 0.87 -1.16
N ARG A 39 -16.54 1.85 -1.63
CA ARG A 39 -15.43 1.63 -2.55
C ARG A 39 -14.32 0.81 -1.91
N ASP A 40 -13.88 1.16 -0.70
CA ASP A 40 -12.83 0.45 0.03
C ASP A 40 -13.24 -0.99 0.35
N ALA A 41 -14.52 -1.22 0.51
CA ALA A 41 -15.09 -2.54 0.63
C ALA A 41 -15.17 -3.31 -0.70
N GLY A 42 -14.74 -2.70 -1.81
CA GLY A 42 -14.82 -3.26 -3.16
C GLY A 42 -16.26 -3.35 -3.70
N CYS A 43 -17.18 -2.61 -3.08
CA CYS A 43 -18.53 -2.42 -3.58
C CYS A 43 -18.52 -1.16 -4.45
N GLN A 44 -18.41 -1.35 -5.76
CA GLN A 44 -18.49 -0.24 -6.70
C GLN A 44 -19.96 0.16 -6.84
N VAL A 45 -20.39 1.11 -6.04
CA VAL A 45 -21.74 1.64 -6.08
C VAL A 45 -21.69 3.02 -6.74
N PRO A 46 -22.43 3.24 -7.82
CA PRO A 46 -22.52 4.56 -8.45
C PRO A 46 -22.96 5.63 -7.45
N GLY A 47 -22.44 6.85 -7.60
CA GLY A 47 -22.71 7.95 -6.67
C GLY A 47 -24.19 8.27 -6.49
N TYR A 48 -25.04 8.07 -7.53
CA TYR A 48 -26.48 8.25 -7.40
C TYR A 48 -27.13 7.22 -6.46
N LYS A 49 -26.64 5.96 -6.45
CA LYS A 49 -27.11 4.93 -5.51
C LYS A 49 -26.69 5.21 -4.08
N VAL A 50 -25.53 5.80 -3.88
CA VAL A 50 -25.09 6.25 -2.56
C VAL A 50 -26.05 7.33 -2.05
N ARG A 51 -26.42 8.28 -2.89
CA ARG A 51 -27.41 9.31 -2.55
C ARG A 51 -28.78 8.74 -2.25
N GLU A 52 -29.25 7.75 -3.03
CA GLU A 52 -30.51 7.04 -2.71
C GLU A 52 -30.45 6.33 -1.35
N ILE A 53 -29.29 5.77 -0.99
CA ILE A 53 -29.11 5.14 0.33
C ILE A 53 -29.20 6.20 1.42
N ILE A 54 -28.55 7.34 1.25
CA ILE A 54 -28.59 8.45 2.20
C ILE A 54 -30.02 8.98 2.34
N GLU A 55 -30.71 9.24 1.23
CA GLU A 55 -32.11 9.73 1.25
C GLU A 55 -33.07 8.80 1.99
N LYS A 56 -32.81 7.50 1.96
CA LYS A 56 -33.64 6.51 2.70
C LYS A 56 -33.32 6.49 4.19
N ILE A 57 -32.11 6.84 4.58
CA ILE A 57 -31.63 6.79 5.95
C ILE A 57 -31.78 8.13 6.66
N ASP A 58 -31.54 9.21 5.93
CA ASP A 58 -31.63 10.58 6.38
C ASP A 58 -33.10 10.98 6.63
N ARG A 59 -33.53 10.88 7.87
CA ARG A 59 -34.93 11.14 8.27
C ARG A 59 -35.22 12.63 8.39
N ASP A 60 -34.22 13.41 8.79
CA ASP A 60 -34.39 14.86 8.97
C ASP A 60 -34.10 15.65 7.68
N LYS A 61 -33.68 14.97 6.60
CA LYS A 61 -33.40 15.52 5.28
C LYS A 61 -32.31 16.59 5.26
N ASN A 62 -31.32 16.44 6.11
CA ASN A 62 -30.18 17.35 6.16
C ASN A 62 -29.04 16.96 5.19
N GLY A 63 -29.18 15.86 4.45
CA GLY A 63 -28.19 15.35 3.50
C GLY A 63 -27.04 14.57 4.14
N LYS A 64 -27.14 14.28 5.41
CA LYS A 64 -26.12 13.57 6.20
C LYS A 64 -26.78 12.52 7.08
N ILE A 65 -26.02 11.56 7.55
CA ILE A 65 -26.49 10.50 8.43
C ILE A 65 -25.93 10.74 9.83
N SER A 66 -26.80 10.99 10.80
CA SER A 66 -26.42 11.02 12.22
C SER A 66 -26.25 9.61 12.77
N PHE A 67 -25.59 9.49 13.92
CA PHE A 67 -25.44 8.19 14.57
C PHE A 67 -26.80 7.55 14.94
N GLU A 68 -27.76 8.35 15.34
CA GLU A 68 -29.14 7.85 15.67
C GLU A 68 -29.85 7.30 14.43
N GLU A 69 -29.71 7.96 13.29
CA GLU A 69 -30.25 7.50 12.01
C GLU A 69 -29.54 6.23 11.54
N PHE A 70 -28.23 6.18 11.68
CA PHE A 70 -27.41 5.00 11.40
C PHE A 70 -27.86 3.79 12.22
N LEU A 71 -28.08 3.97 13.54
CA LEU A 71 -28.60 2.92 14.42
C LEU A 71 -29.98 2.44 14.03
N SER A 72 -30.89 3.38 13.72
CA SER A 72 -32.27 3.05 13.37
C SER A 72 -32.35 2.18 12.11
N VAL A 73 -31.49 2.46 11.16
CA VAL A 73 -31.42 1.75 9.88
C VAL A 73 -30.80 0.38 10.02
N PHE A 74 -29.77 0.26 10.85
CA PHE A 74 -29.11 -1.03 11.07
C PHE A 74 -30.06 -2.09 11.60
N GLN A 75 -31.10 -1.69 12.35
CA GLN A 75 -32.11 -2.60 12.84
C GLN A 75 -33.26 -2.89 11.84
N GLU A 76 -33.75 -1.88 11.14
CA GLU A 76 -34.84 -2.03 10.17
C GLU A 76 -34.38 -2.77 8.90
N LEU A 77 -33.12 -2.65 8.55
CA LEU A 77 -32.55 -3.21 7.33
C LEU A 77 -31.90 -4.59 7.52
N LYS A 78 -32.07 -5.22 8.69
CA LYS A 78 -31.47 -6.55 8.95
C LYS A 78 -31.73 -7.58 7.84
N ASN A 79 -32.73 -7.40 7.02
CA ASN A 79 -33.17 -8.32 5.97
C ASN A 79 -33.25 -7.72 4.56
N SER A 80 -32.83 -6.48 4.33
CA SER A 80 -32.86 -5.87 2.99
C SER A 80 -31.55 -6.03 2.24
N ASP A 81 -31.59 -5.99 0.89
CA ASP A 81 -30.41 -6.09 0.05
C ASP A 81 -29.43 -4.93 0.28
N ILE A 82 -29.93 -3.76 0.67
CA ILE A 82 -29.15 -2.59 1.04
C ILE A 82 -28.36 -2.87 2.33
N ALA A 83 -28.98 -3.49 3.32
CA ALA A 83 -28.30 -3.87 4.57
C ALA A 83 -27.25 -4.96 4.35
N LYS A 84 -27.52 -5.91 3.44
CA LYS A 84 -26.52 -6.92 3.06
C LYS A 84 -25.30 -6.27 2.41
N THR A 85 -25.53 -5.28 1.55
CA THR A 85 -24.45 -4.50 0.90
C THR A 85 -23.70 -3.67 1.94
N PHE A 86 -24.41 -3.01 2.84
CA PHE A 86 -23.84 -2.21 3.92
C PHE A 86 -23.03 -3.07 4.91
N ARG A 87 -23.58 -4.21 5.32
CA ARG A 87 -22.85 -5.19 6.16
C ARG A 87 -21.64 -5.75 5.45
N LYS A 88 -21.79 -6.08 4.17
CA LYS A 88 -20.66 -6.57 3.36
C LYS A 88 -19.58 -5.50 3.23
N ALA A 89 -19.97 -4.24 3.10
CA ALA A 89 -19.05 -3.11 3.05
C ALA A 89 -18.38 -2.86 4.41
N ILE A 90 -19.13 -2.85 5.50
CA ILE A 90 -18.61 -2.69 6.86
C ILE A 90 -17.73 -3.88 7.23
N ASN A 91 -18.19 -5.11 7.01
CA ASN A 91 -17.40 -6.31 7.28
C ASN A 91 -16.15 -6.39 6.40
N LYS A 92 -16.19 -5.86 5.19
CA LYS A 92 -15.06 -5.83 4.29
C LYS A 92 -14.08 -4.70 4.64
N LYS A 93 -14.53 -3.60 5.24
CA LYS A 93 -13.67 -2.54 5.78
C LYS A 93 -13.06 -2.95 7.13
N GLN A 94 -13.78 -3.66 7.96
CA GLN A 94 -13.27 -4.35 9.14
C GLN A 94 -12.32 -5.49 8.75
N GLY A 95 -12.54 -6.06 7.58
CA GLY A 95 -11.75 -7.12 7.01
C GLY A 95 -11.10 -6.70 5.71
N ILE A 96 -10.35 -5.58 5.66
CA ILE A 96 -9.46 -5.33 4.50
C ILE A 96 -8.63 -6.57 4.22
N CYS A 97 -8.72 -7.54 5.11
CA CYS A 97 -8.03 -8.81 5.00
C CYS A 97 -8.68 -9.98 5.73
N ALA A 98 -9.89 -9.88 6.22
CA ALA A 98 -10.49 -11.02 6.90
C ALA A 98 -11.09 -12.02 5.91
N ILE A 99 -10.22 -12.79 5.30
CA ILE A 99 -10.61 -14.06 4.74
C ILE A 99 -10.35 -15.10 5.83
N GLY A 100 -11.41 -15.44 6.55
CA GLY A 100 -11.46 -16.54 7.50
C GLY A 100 -10.89 -16.23 8.89
N GLY A 101 -11.55 -16.53 9.88
CA GLY A 101 -11.18 -16.44 11.28
C GLY A 101 -11.92 -15.33 12.00
N MET A 102 -12.73 -15.73 12.94
CA MET A 102 -13.31 -14.81 13.90
C MET A 102 -12.49 -14.90 15.18
N SER A 103 -12.03 -13.77 15.69
CA SER A 103 -11.53 -13.75 17.05
C SER A 103 -12.71 -14.00 17.98
N HIS A 104 -12.63 -15.04 18.76
CA HIS A 104 -13.55 -15.20 19.87
C HIS A 104 -13.17 -14.19 20.95
N LEU A 105 -13.81 -13.05 20.91
CA LEU A 105 -13.98 -12.33 22.15
C LEU A 105 -14.95 -13.15 23.02
N SER A 106 -14.67 -13.18 24.31
CA SER A 106 -15.41 -13.89 25.34
C SER A 106 -16.86 -14.19 24.96
N SER A 107 -17.38 -15.28 25.41
CA SER A 107 -18.72 -15.83 25.12
C SER A 107 -19.90 -14.86 25.17
N GLU A 108 -19.68 -13.58 25.40
CA GLU A 108 -20.67 -12.53 25.61
C GLU A 108 -20.37 -11.21 24.85
N GLY A 109 -19.31 -11.15 24.02
CA GLY A 109 -18.89 -9.90 23.38
C GLY A 109 -18.88 -9.93 21.87
N THR A 110 -18.80 -8.75 21.28
CA THR A 110 -18.63 -8.48 19.87
C THR A 110 -17.42 -9.20 19.27
N GLN A 111 -17.66 -9.97 18.22
CA GLN A 111 -16.61 -10.66 17.51
C GLN A 111 -15.95 -9.72 16.51
N HIS A 112 -14.73 -9.30 16.79
CA HIS A 112 -13.87 -8.70 15.78
C HIS A 112 -13.24 -9.83 14.97
N SER A 113 -13.59 -9.92 13.68
CA SER A 113 -12.97 -10.90 12.82
C SER A 113 -11.55 -10.46 12.47
N TYR A 114 -10.55 -11.24 12.85
CA TYR A 114 -9.22 -11.17 12.28
C TYR A 114 -8.75 -12.59 11.94
N SER A 115 -7.81 -12.69 11.01
CA SER A 115 -7.33 -13.98 10.54
C SER A 115 -6.25 -14.52 11.48
N GLU A 116 -6.57 -15.58 12.21
CA GLU A 116 -5.59 -16.33 13.02
C GLU A 116 -4.49 -16.92 12.13
N GLU A 117 -4.83 -17.33 10.93
CA GLU A 117 -3.91 -17.88 9.93
C GLU A 117 -2.90 -16.84 9.48
N GLU A 118 -3.34 -15.62 9.24
CA GLU A 118 -2.45 -14.50 8.89
C GLU A 118 -1.54 -14.13 10.06
N LYS A 119 -2.07 -14.04 11.28
CA LYS A 119 -1.27 -13.79 12.48
C LYS A 119 -0.17 -14.85 12.62
N TYR A 120 -0.52 -16.11 12.53
CA TYR A 120 0.44 -17.22 12.61
C TYR A 120 1.54 -17.10 11.54
N ALA A 121 1.14 -16.88 10.31
CA ALA A 121 2.04 -16.75 9.17
C ALA A 121 2.99 -15.54 9.32
N PHE A 122 2.47 -14.38 9.71
CA PHE A 122 3.27 -13.17 9.83
C PHE A 122 4.21 -13.19 11.03
N VAL A 123 3.77 -13.78 12.14
CA VAL A 123 4.65 -13.96 13.30
C VAL A 123 5.86 -14.82 12.94
N ASN A 124 5.64 -15.96 12.29
CA ASN A 124 6.75 -16.82 11.87
C ASN A 124 7.67 -16.13 10.87
N TRP A 125 7.11 -15.37 9.94
CA TRP A 125 7.90 -14.59 8.97
C TRP A 125 8.76 -13.52 9.65
N ILE A 126 8.17 -12.75 10.57
CA ILE A 126 8.87 -11.70 11.31
C ILE A 126 9.95 -12.31 12.23
N ASN A 127 9.65 -13.41 12.91
CA ASN A 127 10.62 -14.12 13.74
C ASN A 127 11.87 -14.48 12.94
N LYS A 128 11.69 -14.98 11.73
CA LYS A 128 12.81 -15.32 10.86
C LYS A 128 13.53 -14.08 10.34
N ALA A 129 12.78 -13.08 9.91
CA ALA A 129 13.32 -11.86 9.30
C ALA A 129 14.15 -11.04 10.30
N LEU A 130 13.74 -10.99 11.57
CA LEU A 130 14.37 -10.17 12.62
C LEU A 130 15.18 -11.00 13.63
N GLU A 131 15.47 -12.26 13.36
CA GLU A 131 16.17 -13.15 14.31
C GLU A 131 17.54 -12.63 14.76
N ASN A 132 18.22 -11.89 13.92
CA ASN A 132 19.55 -11.32 14.17
C ASN A 132 19.52 -9.82 14.45
N ASP A 133 18.35 -9.19 14.50
CA ASP A 133 18.25 -7.75 14.75
C ASP A 133 18.47 -7.45 16.23
N PRO A 134 19.50 -6.65 16.58
CA PRO A 134 19.83 -6.38 17.98
C PRO A 134 18.76 -5.58 18.72
N ASP A 135 17.96 -4.80 18.01
CA ASP A 135 16.91 -3.96 18.61
C ASP A 135 15.64 -4.74 18.94
N CYS A 136 15.48 -5.94 18.36
CA CYS A 136 14.29 -6.78 18.49
C CYS A 136 14.54 -8.09 19.25
N LYS A 137 15.75 -8.34 19.76
CA LYS A 137 16.13 -9.61 20.44
C LYS A 137 15.24 -9.95 21.64
N HIS A 138 14.78 -8.95 22.38
CA HIS A 138 13.92 -9.14 23.54
C HIS A 138 12.50 -9.57 23.18
N LEU A 139 12.07 -9.41 21.94
CA LEU A 139 10.75 -9.77 21.42
C LEU A 139 10.75 -11.10 20.65
N ILE A 140 11.87 -11.45 20.04
CA ILE A 140 12.00 -12.56 19.11
C ILE A 140 12.62 -13.78 19.80
N PRO A 141 12.07 -15.01 19.65
CA PRO A 141 10.89 -15.33 18.85
C PRO A 141 9.56 -15.03 19.57
N MET A 142 8.61 -14.47 18.85
CA MET A 142 7.24 -14.32 19.33
C MET A 142 6.50 -15.64 19.22
N ASP A 143 5.57 -15.91 20.17
CA ASP A 143 4.68 -17.06 20.09
C ASP A 143 3.52 -16.77 19.13
N PRO A 144 3.40 -17.51 18.01
CA PRO A 144 2.35 -17.26 17.01
C PRO A 144 0.94 -17.61 17.50
N ASN A 145 0.81 -18.34 18.58
CA ASN A 145 -0.49 -18.76 19.16
C ASN A 145 -1.04 -17.78 20.21
N THR A 146 -0.33 -16.68 20.45
CA THR A 146 -0.71 -15.63 21.40
C THR A 146 -0.91 -14.30 20.69
N ASP A 147 -1.24 -13.26 21.45
CA ASP A 147 -1.35 -11.89 20.95
C ASP A 147 -0.01 -11.13 20.99
N ALA A 148 1.10 -11.85 21.09
CA ALA A 148 2.44 -11.26 21.20
C ALA A 148 2.76 -10.28 20.07
N LEU A 149 2.33 -10.57 18.83
CA LEU A 149 2.53 -9.68 17.68
C LEU A 149 1.92 -8.29 17.92
N PHE A 150 0.69 -8.25 18.39
CA PHE A 150 -0.04 -6.99 18.58
C PHE A 150 0.56 -6.12 19.66
N ASN A 151 1.17 -6.74 20.66
CA ASN A 151 1.95 -6.03 21.69
C ASN A 151 3.34 -5.63 21.19
N ALA A 152 3.96 -6.44 20.34
CA ALA A 152 5.31 -6.19 19.84
C ALA A 152 5.41 -4.99 18.90
N VAL A 153 4.34 -4.66 18.17
CA VAL A 153 4.30 -3.53 17.22
C VAL A 153 3.90 -2.20 17.85
N ASP A 154 3.59 -2.19 19.13
CA ASP A 154 3.02 -1.03 19.84
C ASP A 154 3.95 0.19 19.92
N ASP A 155 5.25 -0.01 19.88
CA ASP A 155 6.27 1.05 19.94
C ASP A 155 6.80 1.50 18.57
N GLY A 156 6.34 0.88 17.49
CA GLY A 156 6.69 1.20 16.11
C GLY A 156 8.03 0.65 15.62
N ILE A 157 8.87 0.09 16.47
CA ILE A 157 10.23 -0.37 16.07
C ILE A 157 10.15 -1.54 15.10
N VAL A 158 9.37 -2.56 15.38
CA VAL A 158 9.20 -3.74 14.51
C VAL A 158 8.68 -3.32 13.13
N LEU A 159 7.69 -2.42 13.10
CA LEU A 159 7.13 -1.91 11.83
C LEU A 159 8.19 -1.18 11.00
N CYS A 160 8.98 -0.30 11.61
CA CYS A 160 10.08 0.39 10.93
C CYS A 160 11.12 -0.58 10.36
N LYS A 161 11.47 -1.62 11.13
CA LYS A 161 12.38 -2.67 10.67
C LYS A 161 11.81 -3.44 9.47
N MET A 162 10.54 -3.80 9.53
CA MET A 162 9.87 -4.52 8.43
C MET A 162 9.77 -3.66 7.16
N ILE A 163 9.52 -2.37 7.31
CA ILE A 163 9.53 -1.43 6.18
C ILE A 163 10.90 -1.40 5.49
N ASN A 164 11.97 -1.30 6.27
CA ASN A 164 13.33 -1.29 5.72
C ASN A 164 13.75 -2.61 5.08
N LEU A 165 13.21 -3.74 5.56
CA LEU A 165 13.43 -5.03 4.92
C LEU A 165 12.71 -5.13 3.57
N SER A 166 11.51 -4.57 3.46
CA SER A 166 10.72 -4.57 2.22
C SER A 166 11.26 -3.60 1.19
N VAL A 167 11.60 -2.39 1.60
CA VAL A 167 12.21 -1.35 0.76
C VAL A 167 13.42 -0.78 1.52
N PRO A 168 14.64 -1.26 1.22
CA PRO A 168 15.84 -0.81 1.91
C PRO A 168 16.02 0.70 1.88
N ASP A 169 16.58 1.25 2.93
CA ASP A 169 16.89 2.68 3.09
C ASP A 169 15.67 3.63 3.09
N THR A 170 14.48 3.12 3.34
CA THR A 170 13.28 3.95 3.47
C THR A 170 13.32 4.81 4.73
N ILE A 171 13.69 4.20 5.86
CA ILE A 171 13.79 4.86 7.17
C ILE A 171 15.25 4.93 7.56
N ASP A 172 15.72 6.13 7.90
CA ASP A 172 17.03 6.32 8.52
C ASP A 172 16.95 5.84 9.97
N GLU A 173 17.66 4.76 10.30
CA GLU A 173 17.60 4.18 11.64
C GLU A 173 18.06 5.13 12.74
N ARG A 174 18.88 6.15 12.43
CA ARG A 174 19.26 7.20 13.37
C ARG A 174 18.07 8.00 13.91
N THR A 175 16.95 8.00 13.18
CA THR A 175 15.71 8.70 13.58
C THR A 175 14.80 7.87 14.48
N MET A 176 15.01 6.57 14.55
CA MET A 176 14.20 5.69 15.42
C MET A 176 14.52 5.89 16.88
N ASN A 177 13.49 6.01 17.70
CA ASN A 177 13.64 6.01 19.15
C ASN A 177 13.71 4.58 19.68
N LYS A 178 14.87 4.15 20.17
CA LYS A 178 15.13 2.74 20.55
C LYS A 178 15.25 2.52 22.05
N LYS A 179 15.56 3.56 22.81
CA LYS A 179 15.82 3.49 24.26
C LYS A 179 14.98 4.48 25.03
N LYS A 180 14.63 4.12 26.29
CA LYS A 180 13.88 4.98 27.21
C LYS A 180 12.60 5.54 26.58
N LEU A 181 11.78 4.63 26.04
CA LEU A 181 10.57 5.01 25.35
C LEU A 181 9.56 5.66 26.30
N THR A 182 9.02 6.78 25.85
CA THR A 182 7.92 7.51 26.49
C THR A 182 6.71 7.49 25.58
N PRO A 183 5.50 7.79 26.04
CA PRO A 183 4.34 7.92 25.16
C PRO A 183 4.58 8.84 23.95
N PHE A 184 5.33 9.91 24.15
CA PHE A 184 5.69 10.84 23.08
C PHE A 184 6.65 10.22 22.04
N THR A 185 7.71 9.56 22.49
CA THR A 185 8.69 8.93 21.58
C THR A 185 8.12 7.72 20.86
N ILE A 186 7.19 7.01 21.47
CA ILE A 186 6.41 5.94 20.84
C ILE A 186 5.54 6.53 19.72
N GLN A 187 4.84 7.63 19.99
CA GLN A 187 4.05 8.33 18.97
C GLN A 187 4.89 8.75 17.77
N GLU A 188 6.09 9.24 18.01
CA GLU A 188 7.04 9.59 16.94
C GLU A 188 7.43 8.37 16.10
N ASN A 189 7.74 7.24 16.73
CA ASN A 189 8.06 5.99 16.01
C ASN A 189 6.87 5.51 15.17
N LEU A 190 5.67 5.58 15.70
CA LEU A 190 4.45 5.17 14.98
C LEU A 190 4.15 6.11 13.81
N ASN A 191 4.34 7.41 13.97
CA ASN A 191 4.25 8.36 12.86
C ASN A 191 5.27 8.07 11.77
N LEU A 192 6.51 7.80 12.17
CA LEU A 192 7.59 7.43 11.25
C LEU A 192 7.23 6.17 10.46
N ALA A 193 6.71 5.14 11.13
CA ALA A 193 6.28 3.90 10.50
C ALA A 193 5.13 4.13 9.50
N LEU A 194 4.07 4.82 9.92
CA LEU A 194 2.89 5.06 9.07
C LEU A 194 3.22 5.93 7.87
N ASN A 195 3.94 7.03 8.07
CA ASN A 195 4.30 7.93 6.97
C ASN A 195 5.28 7.30 5.99
N SER A 196 6.18 6.45 6.50
CA SER A 196 7.11 5.69 5.66
C SER A 196 6.40 4.56 4.90
N ALA A 197 5.46 3.86 5.54
CA ALA A 197 4.61 2.86 4.87
C ALA A 197 3.81 3.49 3.72
N SER A 198 3.22 4.66 3.95
CA SER A 198 2.53 5.43 2.90
C SER A 198 3.46 5.77 1.74
N ALA A 199 4.68 6.18 2.04
CA ALA A 199 5.68 6.55 1.02
C ALA A 199 6.14 5.38 0.14
N ILE A 200 6.02 4.15 0.60
CA ILE A 200 6.30 2.95 -0.20
C ILE A 200 5.05 2.36 -0.88
N GLY A 201 3.91 3.03 -0.76
CA GLY A 201 2.68 2.67 -1.45
C GLY A 201 1.62 1.97 -0.61
N CYS A 202 1.80 1.84 0.72
CA CYS A 202 0.77 1.28 1.59
C CYS A 202 -0.40 2.26 1.78
N HIS A 203 -1.61 1.71 1.76
CA HIS A 203 -2.82 2.47 2.08
C HIS A 203 -3.03 2.47 3.59
N VAL A 204 -2.80 3.62 4.23
CA VAL A 204 -2.84 3.78 5.68
C VAL A 204 -3.82 4.87 6.16
N VAL A 205 -4.67 5.38 5.27
CA VAL A 205 -5.58 6.50 5.55
C VAL A 205 -6.47 6.24 6.77
N ASN A 206 -6.86 4.98 6.97
CA ASN A 206 -7.74 4.58 8.08
C ASN A 206 -6.98 3.99 9.29
N ILE A 207 -5.67 4.15 9.33
CA ILE A 207 -4.85 3.62 10.42
C ILE A 207 -4.16 4.81 11.12
N GLY A 208 -4.50 5.03 12.38
CA GLY A 208 -3.83 6.01 13.21
C GLY A 208 -2.74 5.39 14.07
N ALA A 209 -1.84 6.22 14.59
CA ALA A 209 -0.81 5.77 15.52
C ALA A 209 -1.41 5.11 16.77
N GLU A 210 -2.53 5.61 17.27
CA GLU A 210 -3.24 5.05 18.40
C GLU A 210 -3.73 3.62 18.15
N ASP A 211 -4.22 3.33 16.95
CA ASP A 211 -4.65 1.98 16.56
C ASP A 211 -3.51 0.96 16.66
N LEU A 212 -2.31 1.36 16.28
CA LEU A 212 -1.11 0.52 16.37
C LEU A 212 -0.63 0.38 17.82
N ARG A 213 -0.72 1.46 18.58
CA ARG A 213 -0.36 1.46 20.00
C ARG A 213 -1.27 0.55 20.82
N GLU A 214 -2.55 0.56 20.52
CA GLU A 214 -3.54 -0.35 21.11
C GLU A 214 -3.44 -1.77 20.58
N GLY A 215 -2.71 -1.98 19.48
CA GLY A 215 -2.53 -3.28 18.84
C GLY A 215 -3.80 -3.84 18.25
N LYS A 216 -4.63 -3.00 17.60
CA LYS A 216 -5.88 -3.44 16.95
C LYS A 216 -5.58 -4.50 15.89
N PRO A 217 -6.00 -5.77 16.07
CA PRO A 217 -5.48 -6.89 15.30
C PRO A 217 -5.65 -6.78 13.78
N HIS A 218 -6.85 -6.43 13.32
CA HIS A 218 -7.14 -6.35 11.88
C HIS A 218 -6.36 -5.22 11.18
N LEU A 219 -6.11 -4.10 11.86
CA LEU A 219 -5.33 -2.99 11.31
C LEU A 219 -3.83 -3.32 11.27
N VAL A 220 -3.33 -3.95 12.32
CA VAL A 220 -1.93 -4.42 12.38
C VAL A 220 -1.67 -5.45 11.29
N LEU A 221 -2.54 -6.46 11.15
CA LEU A 221 -2.38 -7.50 10.14
C LEU A 221 -2.50 -6.95 8.72
N GLY A 222 -3.45 -6.04 8.49
CA GLY A 222 -3.62 -5.39 7.20
C GLY A 222 -2.40 -4.56 6.78
N LEU A 223 -1.82 -3.81 7.71
CA LEU A 223 -0.61 -3.03 7.46
C LEU A 223 0.59 -3.93 7.21
N LEU A 224 0.80 -4.94 8.04
CA LEU A 224 1.90 -5.90 7.89
C LEU A 224 1.82 -6.64 6.57
N TRP A 225 0.62 -7.05 6.15
CA TRP A 225 0.45 -7.68 4.84
C TRP A 225 0.89 -6.78 3.70
N GLN A 226 0.49 -5.53 3.70
CA GLN A 226 0.90 -4.58 2.67
C GLN A 226 2.43 -4.42 2.63
N ILE A 227 3.07 -4.28 3.79
CA ILE A 227 4.53 -4.14 3.91
C ILE A 227 5.24 -5.41 3.41
N ILE A 228 4.82 -6.58 3.88
CA ILE A 228 5.40 -7.88 3.50
C ILE A 228 5.23 -8.11 1.99
N LYS A 229 4.05 -7.86 1.46
CA LYS A 229 3.75 -8.03 0.03
C LYS A 229 4.66 -7.19 -0.86
N ILE A 230 4.89 -5.93 -0.50
CA ILE A 230 5.79 -5.04 -1.25
C ILE A 230 7.18 -5.67 -1.34
N GLY A 231 7.71 -6.18 -0.24
CA GLY A 231 9.01 -6.84 -0.21
C GLY A 231 9.05 -8.14 -1.02
N LEU A 232 8.02 -8.97 -0.89
CA LEU A 232 7.93 -10.25 -1.61
C LEU A 232 7.86 -10.07 -3.12
N PHE A 233 7.17 -9.04 -3.58
CA PHE A 233 6.93 -8.81 -5.02
C PHE A 233 7.93 -7.86 -5.66
N ALA A 234 8.81 -7.25 -4.90
CA ALA A 234 9.77 -6.27 -5.41
C ALA A 234 10.64 -6.81 -6.55
N ASP A 235 11.03 -8.07 -6.48
CA ASP A 235 11.91 -8.72 -7.47
C ASP A 235 11.14 -9.52 -8.53
N ILE A 236 9.82 -9.57 -8.44
CA ILE A 236 8.95 -10.20 -9.45
C ILE A 236 8.67 -9.16 -10.54
N GLU A 237 9.71 -8.72 -11.18
CA GLU A 237 9.71 -7.69 -12.22
C GLU A 237 10.85 -7.97 -13.20
N LEU A 238 10.58 -7.81 -14.51
CA LEU A 238 11.56 -8.10 -15.55
C LEU A 238 12.80 -7.22 -15.45
N SER A 239 12.64 -5.97 -15.04
CA SER A 239 13.78 -5.04 -14.87
C SER A 239 14.77 -5.48 -13.79
N ARG A 240 14.30 -6.19 -12.79
CA ARG A 240 15.13 -6.72 -11.69
C ARG A 240 15.57 -8.16 -11.89
N ASN A 241 14.83 -8.93 -12.68
CA ASN A 241 15.14 -10.31 -12.99
C ASN A 241 14.93 -10.57 -14.49
N GLU A 242 15.95 -10.36 -15.27
CA GLU A 242 15.93 -10.54 -16.73
C GLU A 242 15.61 -11.98 -17.15
N ALA A 243 15.92 -12.96 -16.29
CA ALA A 243 15.60 -14.36 -16.57
C ALA A 243 14.09 -14.62 -16.71
N LEU A 244 13.23 -13.73 -16.21
CA LEU A 244 11.79 -13.79 -16.41
C LEU A 244 11.38 -13.74 -17.88
N VAL A 245 12.25 -13.29 -18.77
CA VAL A 245 12.03 -13.35 -20.23
C VAL A 245 11.84 -14.80 -20.72
N ALA A 246 12.35 -15.79 -20.00
CA ALA A 246 12.11 -17.20 -20.29
C ALA A 246 10.61 -17.58 -20.22
N LEU A 247 9.79 -16.78 -19.58
CA LEU A 247 8.33 -16.98 -19.49
C LEU A 247 7.57 -16.47 -20.70
N LEU A 248 8.26 -15.83 -21.65
CA LEU A 248 7.67 -15.35 -22.90
C LEU A 248 7.14 -16.53 -23.71
N ARG A 249 5.88 -16.46 -24.13
CA ARG A 249 5.22 -17.49 -24.93
C ARG A 249 5.44 -17.24 -26.42
N ASP A 250 5.26 -18.30 -27.23
CA ASP A 250 5.32 -18.17 -28.69
C ASP A 250 4.25 -17.20 -29.18
N GLY A 251 4.67 -16.25 -30.03
CA GLY A 251 3.78 -15.23 -30.58
C GLY A 251 3.51 -14.04 -29.67
N GLU A 252 4.03 -14.01 -28.44
CA GLU A 252 3.97 -12.86 -27.57
C GLU A 252 5.15 -11.91 -27.79
N SER A 253 4.90 -10.61 -27.65
CA SER A 253 5.97 -9.61 -27.60
C SER A 253 6.47 -9.43 -26.16
N LEU A 254 7.68 -8.92 -26.01
CA LEU A 254 8.21 -8.55 -24.69
C LEU A 254 7.32 -7.53 -23.98
N GLU A 255 6.69 -6.62 -24.73
CA GLU A 255 5.74 -5.63 -24.19
C GLU A 255 4.52 -6.29 -23.54
N ASP A 256 4.02 -7.40 -24.08
CA ASP A 256 2.91 -8.15 -23.49
C ASP A 256 3.29 -8.73 -22.13
N LEU A 257 4.52 -9.24 -22.02
CA LEU A 257 5.04 -9.76 -20.76
C LEU A 257 5.26 -8.65 -19.71
N LEU A 258 5.74 -7.48 -20.16
CA LEU A 258 5.96 -6.32 -19.28
C LEU A 258 4.67 -5.75 -18.68
N LYS A 259 3.52 -5.98 -19.29
CA LYS A 259 2.21 -5.52 -18.80
C LYS A 259 1.62 -6.40 -17.71
N LEU A 260 2.18 -7.57 -17.47
CA LEU A 260 1.66 -8.49 -16.45
C LEU A 260 1.94 -7.98 -15.05
N SER A 261 0.96 -8.15 -14.16
CA SER A 261 1.14 -7.89 -12.73
C SER A 261 2.13 -8.89 -12.13
N PRO A 262 2.73 -8.60 -10.96
CA PRO A 262 3.56 -9.58 -10.27
C PRO A 262 2.85 -10.91 -10.01
N GLU A 263 1.56 -10.88 -9.67
CA GLU A 263 0.73 -12.07 -9.46
C GLU A 263 0.58 -12.91 -10.74
N GLU A 264 0.33 -12.24 -11.86
CA GLU A 264 0.22 -12.89 -13.18
C GLU A 264 1.56 -13.48 -13.62
N LEU A 265 2.67 -12.77 -13.40
CA LEU A 265 4.02 -13.28 -13.65
C LEU A 265 4.32 -14.50 -12.79
N LEU A 266 3.94 -14.47 -11.52
CA LEU A 266 4.14 -15.57 -10.58
C LEU A 266 3.36 -16.83 -10.99
N LEU A 267 2.12 -16.66 -11.44
CA LEU A 267 1.31 -17.76 -11.96
C LEU A 267 1.93 -18.34 -13.24
N ARG A 268 2.40 -17.50 -14.13
CA ARG A 268 3.08 -17.90 -15.37
C ARG A 268 4.37 -18.65 -15.06
N TRP A 269 5.13 -18.19 -14.07
CA TRP A 269 6.33 -18.87 -13.59
C TRP A 269 6.03 -20.27 -13.05
N ALA A 270 5.02 -20.41 -12.22
CA ALA A 270 4.59 -21.70 -11.68
C ALA A 270 4.19 -22.65 -12.82
N ASN A 271 3.38 -22.19 -13.77
CA ASN A 271 2.95 -22.99 -14.92
C ASN A 271 4.08 -23.36 -15.85
N TYR A 272 5.08 -22.49 -16.02
CA TYR A 272 6.30 -22.82 -16.76
C TYR A 272 6.99 -24.05 -16.20
N HIS A 273 7.17 -24.09 -14.88
CA HIS A 273 7.78 -25.25 -14.21
C HIS A 273 6.87 -26.48 -14.21
N LEU A 274 5.56 -26.29 -14.07
CA LEU A 274 4.61 -27.41 -14.15
C LEU A 274 4.59 -28.04 -15.53
N GLU A 275 4.65 -27.24 -16.57
CA GLU A 275 4.73 -27.70 -17.96
C GLU A 275 6.02 -28.49 -18.20
N ASN A 276 7.16 -27.99 -17.71
CA ASN A 276 8.44 -28.69 -17.81
C ASN A 276 8.44 -30.03 -17.04
N ALA A 277 7.63 -30.15 -16.00
CA ALA A 277 7.46 -31.37 -15.22
C ALA A 277 6.44 -32.35 -15.86
N GLY A 278 5.76 -31.96 -16.92
CA GLY A 278 4.65 -32.71 -17.50
C GLY A 278 3.43 -32.78 -16.59
N ALA A 279 3.30 -31.84 -15.65
CA ALA A 279 2.20 -31.74 -14.71
C ALA A 279 1.07 -30.84 -15.23
N GLN A 280 -0.09 -30.95 -14.60
CA GLN A 280 -1.25 -30.12 -14.94
C GLN A 280 -1.02 -28.67 -14.55
N LYS A 281 -1.33 -27.74 -15.45
CA LYS A 281 -1.31 -26.30 -15.19
C LYS A 281 -2.38 -25.90 -14.18
N ILE A 282 -2.13 -24.80 -13.47
CA ILE A 282 -3.04 -24.19 -12.53
C ILE A 282 -3.51 -22.81 -13.03
N ASN A 283 -4.69 -22.37 -12.59
CA ASN A 283 -5.25 -21.06 -12.93
C ASN A 283 -5.21 -20.06 -11.76
N ASN A 284 -4.93 -20.56 -10.55
CA ASN A 284 -4.89 -19.76 -9.34
C ASN A 284 -4.08 -20.46 -8.24
N PHE A 285 -3.79 -19.70 -7.18
CA PHE A 285 -3.16 -20.22 -5.97
C PHE A 285 -4.19 -20.41 -4.84
N SER A 286 -5.39 -20.84 -5.19
CA SER A 286 -6.47 -21.10 -4.25
C SER A 286 -7.08 -22.48 -4.48
N SER A 287 -8.08 -22.62 -5.33
CA SER A 287 -8.75 -23.89 -5.58
C SER A 287 -7.85 -24.93 -6.25
N ASP A 288 -6.90 -24.50 -7.08
CA ASP A 288 -6.09 -25.40 -7.91
C ASP A 288 -4.88 -26.00 -7.19
N ILE A 289 -4.59 -25.54 -5.97
CA ILE A 289 -3.41 -26.02 -5.19
C ILE A 289 -3.80 -26.83 -3.95
N LYS A 290 -5.08 -27.03 -3.67
CA LYS A 290 -5.58 -27.65 -2.44
C LYS A 290 -5.09 -29.07 -2.20
N ASP A 291 -4.84 -29.81 -3.27
CA ASP A 291 -4.33 -31.17 -3.20
C ASP A 291 -2.80 -31.29 -3.12
N SER A 292 -2.10 -30.17 -3.10
CA SER A 292 -0.63 -30.06 -3.03
C SER A 292 0.15 -30.67 -4.22
N ARG A 293 -0.52 -31.22 -5.21
CA ARG A 293 0.14 -31.91 -6.34
C ARG A 293 0.99 -30.96 -7.17
N ALA A 294 0.42 -29.81 -7.52
CA ALA A 294 1.14 -28.76 -8.23
C ALA A 294 2.39 -28.32 -7.45
N TYR A 295 2.27 -28.18 -6.15
CA TYR A 295 3.39 -27.78 -5.30
C TYR A 295 4.51 -28.80 -5.25
N PHE A 296 4.21 -30.09 -5.18
CA PHE A 296 5.24 -31.13 -5.27
C PHE A 296 6.05 -31.02 -6.56
N HIS A 297 5.38 -30.89 -7.68
CA HIS A 297 6.04 -30.75 -8.98
C HIS A 297 6.85 -29.46 -9.07
N LEU A 298 6.30 -28.34 -8.56
CA LEU A 298 6.99 -27.06 -8.52
C LEU A 298 8.27 -27.15 -7.69
N LEU A 299 8.19 -27.66 -6.47
CA LEU A 299 9.35 -27.82 -5.57
C LEU A 299 10.43 -28.70 -6.21
N ASN A 300 10.04 -29.78 -6.85
CA ASN A 300 10.98 -30.67 -7.53
C ASN A 300 11.68 -29.98 -8.69
N GLN A 301 10.99 -29.14 -9.44
CA GLN A 301 11.55 -28.39 -10.57
C GLN A 301 12.53 -27.30 -10.14
N ILE A 302 12.22 -26.57 -9.06
CA ILE A 302 13.01 -25.41 -8.63
C ILE A 302 14.17 -25.77 -7.70
N ALA A 303 14.16 -26.97 -7.11
CA ALA A 303 15.22 -27.41 -6.20
C ALA A 303 16.59 -27.41 -6.90
N PRO A 304 17.66 -26.98 -6.23
CA PRO A 304 19.00 -26.98 -6.79
C PRO A 304 19.43 -28.41 -7.19
N LYS A 305 19.97 -28.55 -8.40
CA LYS A 305 20.36 -29.86 -8.97
C LYS A 305 21.84 -30.19 -8.77
N GLY A 306 22.63 -29.29 -8.17
CA GLY A 306 24.05 -29.50 -7.98
C GLY A 306 24.87 -29.45 -9.28
N THR A 307 24.39 -28.74 -10.29
CA THR A 307 25.05 -28.62 -11.60
C THR A 307 26.17 -27.60 -11.65
N LYS A 308 26.26 -26.71 -10.66
CA LYS A 308 27.32 -25.71 -10.49
C LYS A 308 28.23 -26.10 -9.33
N GLU A 309 29.53 -25.77 -9.40
CA GLU A 309 30.55 -26.20 -8.43
C GLU A 309 30.22 -25.87 -6.96
N ASP A 310 29.51 -24.78 -6.69
CA ASP A 310 29.17 -24.31 -5.34
C ASP A 310 27.67 -24.47 -4.99
N GLU A 311 26.89 -25.17 -5.84
CA GLU A 311 25.48 -25.33 -5.63
C GLU A 311 25.18 -26.62 -4.87
N PRO A 312 24.60 -26.55 -3.65
CA PRO A 312 24.18 -27.76 -2.95
C PRO A 312 23.03 -28.44 -3.69
N ARG A 313 23.11 -29.74 -3.85
CA ARG A 313 22.01 -30.54 -4.38
C ARG A 313 20.96 -30.77 -3.28
N ILE A 314 19.72 -30.41 -3.54
CA ILE A 314 18.59 -30.69 -2.66
C ILE A 314 17.58 -31.56 -3.43
N ASP A 315 17.40 -32.79 -2.98
CA ASP A 315 16.47 -33.74 -3.59
C ASP A 315 15.10 -33.63 -2.91
N ILE A 316 14.08 -33.43 -3.73
CA ILE A 316 12.69 -33.39 -3.27
C ILE A 316 12.08 -34.79 -3.38
N SER A 317 11.56 -35.31 -2.26
CA SER A 317 10.82 -36.57 -2.26
C SER A 317 9.41 -36.34 -2.83
N MET A 318 9.09 -37.11 -3.88
CA MET A 318 7.77 -37.10 -4.51
C MET A 318 6.82 -38.17 -3.92
N SER A 319 7.25 -38.89 -2.90
CA SER A 319 6.47 -39.97 -2.28
C SER A 319 5.16 -39.51 -1.66
N GLY A 320 5.09 -38.24 -1.22
CA GLY A 320 3.88 -37.64 -0.68
C GLY A 320 2.70 -37.56 -1.66
N LEU A 321 2.97 -37.64 -2.98
CA LEU A 321 1.91 -37.71 -4.00
C LEU A 321 1.04 -38.98 -3.88
N ASN A 322 1.55 -40.02 -3.24
CA ASN A 322 0.82 -41.27 -3.02
C ASN A 322 -0.10 -41.20 -1.81
N GLU A 323 0.01 -40.18 -0.96
CA GLU A 323 -0.86 -39.99 0.19
C GLU A 323 -2.26 -39.58 -0.28
N LYS A 324 -3.29 -40.21 0.26
CA LYS A 324 -4.69 -39.99 -0.11
C LYS A 324 -5.34 -38.87 0.68
N ASP A 325 -4.87 -38.64 1.90
CA ASP A 325 -5.38 -37.57 2.76
C ASP A 325 -4.75 -36.22 2.38
N ASP A 326 -5.59 -35.22 2.06
CA ASP A 326 -5.12 -33.93 1.62
C ASP A 326 -4.28 -33.19 2.68
N MET A 327 -4.66 -33.29 3.96
CA MET A 327 -3.91 -32.67 5.05
C MET A 327 -2.52 -33.30 5.23
N LYS A 328 -2.44 -34.61 5.19
CA LYS A 328 -1.16 -35.35 5.27
C LYS A 328 -0.28 -35.07 4.07
N ARG A 329 -0.88 -35.02 2.88
CA ARG A 329 -0.14 -34.69 1.65
C ARG A 329 0.41 -33.28 1.70
N ALA A 330 -0.36 -32.30 2.19
CA ALA A 330 0.11 -30.94 2.41
C ALA A 330 1.27 -30.89 3.42
N GLU A 331 1.19 -31.64 4.53
CA GLU A 331 2.29 -31.72 5.50
C GLU A 331 3.55 -32.30 4.87
N TYR A 332 3.45 -33.36 4.08
CA TYR A 332 4.61 -33.91 3.39
C TYR A 332 5.20 -32.93 2.38
N MET A 333 4.36 -32.21 1.66
CA MET A 333 4.81 -31.17 0.74
C MET A 333 5.56 -30.06 1.49
N LEU A 334 5.05 -29.59 2.61
CA LEU A 334 5.69 -28.54 3.41
C LEU A 334 7.00 -29.01 4.06
N GLN A 335 7.14 -30.30 4.40
CA GLN A 335 8.42 -30.88 4.81
C GLN A 335 9.47 -30.77 3.70
N GLU A 336 9.06 -30.98 2.46
CA GLU A 336 9.95 -30.80 1.31
C GLU A 336 10.29 -29.32 1.08
N ALA A 337 9.32 -28.41 1.23
CA ALA A 337 9.57 -26.99 1.20
C ALA A 337 10.54 -26.53 2.29
N ASP A 338 10.50 -27.16 3.46
CA ASP A 338 11.41 -26.87 4.56
C ASP A 338 12.87 -27.21 4.23
N LYS A 339 13.11 -28.26 3.46
CA LYS A 339 14.45 -28.58 2.94
C LYS A 339 15.05 -27.43 2.11
N LEU A 340 14.20 -26.68 1.42
CA LEU A 340 14.56 -25.49 0.66
C LEU A 340 14.64 -24.22 1.52
N GLY A 341 14.33 -24.30 2.82
CA GLY A 341 14.22 -23.13 3.69
C GLY A 341 13.00 -22.25 3.38
N CYS A 342 11.97 -22.82 2.75
CA CYS A 342 10.80 -22.08 2.25
C CYS A 342 9.49 -22.44 2.92
N ARG A 343 9.52 -23.12 4.07
CA ARG A 343 8.30 -23.40 4.84
C ARG A 343 7.85 -22.16 5.59
N GLN A 344 7.22 -21.25 4.87
CA GLN A 344 6.72 -19.98 5.39
C GLN A 344 5.33 -19.69 4.82
N PHE A 345 4.56 -18.89 5.51
CA PHE A 345 3.23 -18.38 5.17
C PHE A 345 2.07 -19.36 5.20
N VAL A 346 2.26 -20.63 4.91
CA VAL A 346 1.18 -21.60 4.87
C VAL A 346 1.40 -22.75 5.84
N THR A 347 0.32 -23.19 6.47
CA THR A 347 0.20 -24.47 7.18
C THR A 347 -0.49 -25.47 6.26
N PRO A 348 -0.53 -26.78 6.59
CA PRO A 348 -1.33 -27.74 5.83
C PRO A 348 -2.79 -27.31 5.67
N ALA A 349 -3.39 -26.75 6.72
CA ALA A 349 -4.77 -26.25 6.69
C ALA A 349 -4.95 -25.10 5.68
N ASP A 350 -3.97 -24.20 5.54
CA ASP A 350 -4.02 -23.09 4.60
C ASP A 350 -3.94 -23.56 3.15
N VAL A 351 -3.18 -24.60 2.88
CA VAL A 351 -3.11 -25.22 1.55
C VAL A 351 -4.42 -25.90 1.22
N VAL A 352 -4.94 -26.74 2.11
CA VAL A 352 -6.19 -27.50 1.89
C VAL A 352 -7.40 -26.57 1.77
N SER A 353 -7.45 -25.50 2.54
CA SER A 353 -8.51 -24.47 2.42
C SER A 353 -8.35 -23.59 1.18
N GLY A 354 -7.15 -23.55 0.61
CA GLY A 354 -6.85 -22.72 -0.54
C GLY A 354 -6.81 -21.22 -0.22
N ASN A 355 -6.28 -20.83 0.95
CA ASN A 355 -6.14 -19.43 1.34
C ASN A 355 -5.34 -18.65 0.28
N PRO A 356 -5.98 -17.75 -0.49
CA PRO A 356 -5.32 -17.13 -1.66
C PRO A 356 -4.12 -16.27 -1.29
N LYS A 357 -4.24 -15.48 -0.23
CA LYS A 357 -3.21 -14.54 0.23
C LYS A 357 -1.95 -15.28 0.70
N LEU A 358 -2.12 -16.26 1.58
CA LEU A 358 -1.00 -16.98 2.17
C LEU A 358 -0.33 -17.92 1.16
N ASN A 359 -1.09 -18.56 0.27
CA ASN A 359 -0.52 -19.37 -0.81
C ASN A 359 0.24 -18.49 -1.82
N LEU A 360 -0.27 -17.31 -2.14
CA LEU A 360 0.44 -16.36 -2.99
C LEU A 360 1.80 -15.96 -2.37
N ALA A 361 1.81 -15.65 -1.10
CA ALA A 361 3.03 -15.32 -0.35
C ALA A 361 4.03 -16.48 -0.33
N PHE A 362 3.53 -17.70 -0.12
CA PHE A 362 4.34 -18.93 -0.16
C PHE A 362 5.05 -19.08 -1.51
N VAL A 363 4.31 -18.96 -2.61
CA VAL A 363 4.86 -19.09 -3.97
C VAL A 363 5.81 -17.96 -4.31
N ALA A 364 5.50 -16.72 -3.90
CA ALA A 364 6.40 -15.58 -4.08
C ALA A 364 7.75 -15.79 -3.36
N ASN A 365 7.72 -16.33 -2.15
CA ASN A 365 8.92 -16.69 -1.40
C ASN A 365 9.75 -17.77 -2.10
N LEU A 366 9.08 -18.77 -2.68
CA LEU A 366 9.75 -19.80 -3.50
C LEU A 366 10.47 -19.18 -4.70
N PHE A 367 9.79 -18.30 -5.42
CA PHE A 367 10.37 -17.58 -6.57
C PHE A 367 11.61 -16.78 -6.17
N ASN A 368 11.52 -16.02 -5.08
CA ASN A 368 12.62 -15.15 -4.65
C ASN A 368 13.87 -15.94 -4.29
N LYS A 369 13.71 -17.13 -3.70
CA LYS A 369 14.85 -17.97 -3.31
C LYS A 369 15.34 -18.88 -4.43
N TYR A 370 14.44 -19.40 -5.25
CA TYR A 370 14.74 -20.38 -6.28
C TYR A 370 13.95 -20.08 -7.57
N PRO A 371 14.30 -19.03 -8.30
CA PRO A 371 13.59 -18.73 -9.55
C PRO A 371 13.76 -19.84 -10.59
N ALA A 372 14.89 -20.53 -10.58
CA ALA A 372 15.19 -21.67 -11.46
C ALA A 372 14.90 -21.36 -12.94
N LEU A 373 15.29 -20.18 -13.36
CA LEU A 373 15.17 -19.68 -14.73
C LEU A 373 16.55 -19.40 -15.30
N GLN A 374 16.71 -19.66 -16.58
CA GLN A 374 17.91 -19.29 -17.32
C GLN A 374 17.58 -18.14 -18.26
N LYS A 375 18.43 -17.11 -18.27
CA LYS A 375 18.31 -16.01 -19.22
C LYS A 375 18.42 -16.56 -20.63
N PRO A 376 17.46 -16.35 -21.53
CA PRO A 376 17.55 -16.80 -22.91
C PRO A 376 18.74 -16.13 -23.62
N GLU A 377 19.48 -16.91 -24.39
CA GLU A 377 20.59 -16.42 -25.23
C GLU A 377 20.10 -15.76 -26.53
N ASN A 378 18.80 -15.58 -26.67
CA ASN A 378 18.22 -15.03 -27.87
C ASN A 378 18.61 -13.56 -28.07
N GLN A 379 19.23 -13.25 -29.20
CA GLN A 379 19.72 -11.91 -29.56
C GLN A 379 18.62 -10.96 -30.05
N ASP A 380 17.39 -11.45 -30.27
CA ASP A 380 16.29 -10.67 -30.83
C ASP A 380 15.51 -9.88 -29.77
N ILE A 381 15.95 -9.92 -28.51
CA ILE A 381 15.30 -9.22 -27.42
C ILE A 381 15.90 -7.82 -27.27
N ASP A 382 15.03 -6.80 -27.34
CA ASP A 382 15.41 -5.42 -27.02
C ASP A 382 15.49 -5.25 -25.49
N TRP A 383 16.68 -5.42 -24.95
CA TRP A 383 16.96 -5.28 -23.51
C TRP A 383 16.78 -3.86 -23.00
N SER A 384 16.74 -2.85 -23.88
CA SER A 384 16.46 -1.47 -23.48
C SER A 384 15.05 -1.29 -22.94
N LEU A 385 14.11 -2.14 -23.34
CA LEU A 385 12.74 -2.15 -22.81
C LEU A 385 12.66 -2.62 -21.35
N LEU A 386 13.72 -3.26 -20.84
CA LEU A 386 13.81 -3.73 -19.46
C LEU A 386 14.41 -2.68 -18.51
N GLU A 387 14.66 -1.47 -18.96
CA GLU A 387 14.98 -0.37 -18.08
C GLU A 387 13.82 -0.17 -17.08
N GLY A 388 14.14 -0.19 -15.80
CA GLY A 388 13.14 -0.04 -14.75
C GLY A 388 12.49 1.33 -14.75
N GLU A 389 11.45 1.48 -13.93
CA GLU A 389 10.80 2.77 -13.73
C GLU A 389 11.77 3.82 -13.20
N THR A 390 11.57 5.07 -13.59
CA THR A 390 12.31 6.21 -13.04
C THR A 390 11.90 6.47 -11.59
N ARG A 391 12.70 7.23 -10.88
CA ARG A 391 12.38 7.65 -9.50
C ARG A 391 11.07 8.43 -9.43
N GLU A 392 10.83 9.34 -10.38
CA GLU A 392 9.58 10.11 -10.46
C GLU A 392 8.37 9.21 -10.69
N GLU A 393 8.46 8.27 -11.62
CA GLU A 393 7.40 7.28 -11.89
C GLU A 393 7.08 6.45 -10.66
N ARG A 394 8.09 6.00 -9.95
CA ARG A 394 7.94 5.24 -8.69
C ARG A 394 7.27 6.06 -7.60
N THR A 395 7.65 7.31 -7.44
CA THR A 395 7.04 8.22 -6.46
C THR A 395 5.55 8.44 -6.76
N PHE A 396 5.20 8.67 -8.01
CA PHE A 396 3.79 8.79 -8.42
C PHE A 396 3.00 7.51 -8.19
N ARG A 397 3.58 6.37 -8.54
CA ARG A 397 2.96 5.06 -8.32
C ARG A 397 2.72 4.81 -6.82
N ASN A 398 3.70 5.06 -5.99
CA ASN A 398 3.57 4.93 -4.53
C ASN A 398 2.52 5.88 -3.96
N TRP A 399 2.50 7.12 -4.42
CA TRP A 399 1.47 8.07 -4.01
C TRP A 399 0.06 7.59 -4.38
N MET A 400 -0.14 7.17 -5.63
CA MET A 400 -1.44 6.65 -6.08
C MET A 400 -1.88 5.43 -5.26
N ASN A 401 -1.01 4.47 -5.08
CA ASN A 401 -1.32 3.26 -4.29
C ASN A 401 -1.64 3.59 -2.85
N SER A 402 -0.97 4.56 -2.25
CA SER A 402 -1.25 5.02 -0.90
C SER A 402 -2.64 5.65 -0.73
N GLN A 403 -3.25 6.13 -1.82
CA GLN A 403 -4.61 6.65 -1.82
C GLN A 403 -5.68 5.54 -1.84
N GLY A 404 -5.29 4.29 -1.92
CA GLY A 404 -6.21 3.15 -1.93
C GLY A 404 -6.93 2.93 -3.25
N VAL A 405 -6.31 3.30 -4.36
CA VAL A 405 -6.88 3.06 -5.69
C VAL A 405 -6.98 1.57 -6.02
N ASN A 406 -7.98 1.19 -6.78
CA ASN A 406 -8.22 -0.17 -7.22
C ASN A 406 -8.45 -0.21 -8.73
N PRO A 407 -7.69 -1.04 -9.49
CA PRO A 407 -6.62 -1.93 -9.04
C PRO A 407 -5.35 -1.20 -8.60
N GLN A 408 -4.49 -1.90 -7.88
CA GLN A 408 -3.17 -1.38 -7.52
C GLN A 408 -2.34 -1.12 -8.78
N VAL A 409 -1.63 -0.01 -8.80
CA VAL A 409 -0.76 0.38 -9.92
C VAL A 409 0.59 -0.30 -9.79
N ASN A 410 0.90 -1.20 -10.72
CA ASN A 410 2.20 -1.88 -10.81
C ASN A 410 3.06 -1.30 -11.93
N HIS A 411 2.44 -1.02 -13.08
CA HIS A 411 3.07 -0.44 -14.27
C HIS A 411 2.34 0.86 -14.60
N LEU A 412 3.01 1.98 -14.40
CA LEU A 412 2.36 3.28 -14.41
C LEU A 412 1.54 3.52 -15.69
N TYR A 413 2.13 3.34 -16.86
CA TYR A 413 1.48 3.70 -18.12
C TYR A 413 0.42 2.70 -18.55
N SER A 414 0.68 1.41 -18.46
CA SER A 414 -0.30 0.40 -18.85
C SER A 414 -1.48 0.29 -17.88
N ASP A 415 -1.25 0.49 -16.58
CA ASP A 415 -2.30 0.41 -15.58
C ASP A 415 -3.18 1.67 -15.52
N LEU A 416 -2.73 2.77 -16.11
CA LEU A 416 -3.51 4.00 -16.28
C LEU A 416 -4.24 4.09 -17.62
N ALA A 417 -4.03 3.12 -18.54
CA ALA A 417 -4.52 3.19 -19.90
C ALA A 417 -6.06 3.12 -20.05
N ASP A 418 -6.77 2.65 -19.03
CA ASP A 418 -8.23 2.65 -18.96
C ASP A 418 -8.81 3.79 -18.10
N ALA A 419 -7.96 4.66 -17.58
CA ALA A 419 -8.28 5.82 -16.75
C ALA A 419 -9.01 5.55 -15.43
N LEU A 420 -9.27 4.31 -15.06
CA LEU A 420 -10.02 4.01 -13.82
C LEU A 420 -9.35 4.57 -12.57
N VAL A 421 -8.04 4.44 -12.46
CA VAL A 421 -7.25 4.99 -11.34
C VAL A 421 -7.28 6.52 -11.36
N ILE A 422 -7.12 7.14 -12.51
CA ILE A 422 -7.18 8.60 -12.67
C ILE A 422 -8.54 9.14 -12.20
N LEU A 423 -9.62 8.49 -12.57
CA LEU A 423 -10.97 8.87 -12.16
C LEU A 423 -11.17 8.77 -10.64
N GLN A 424 -10.62 7.72 -10.01
CA GLN A 424 -10.63 7.60 -8.54
C GLN A 424 -9.85 8.72 -7.87
N LEU A 425 -8.72 9.13 -8.45
CA LEU A 425 -7.90 10.23 -7.92
C LEU A 425 -8.61 11.58 -8.06
N TYR A 426 -9.42 11.80 -9.09
CA TYR A 426 -10.25 13.01 -9.18
C TYR A 426 -11.17 13.16 -7.97
N GLU A 427 -11.76 12.08 -7.49
CA GLU A 427 -12.59 12.13 -6.29
C GLU A 427 -11.81 12.56 -5.04
N LYS A 428 -10.53 12.19 -4.97
CA LYS A 428 -9.65 12.62 -3.85
C LYS A 428 -9.37 14.12 -3.84
N ILE A 429 -9.48 14.79 -4.98
CA ILE A 429 -9.34 16.25 -5.10
C ILE A 429 -10.72 16.95 -5.24
N LYS A 430 -11.77 16.26 -4.85
CA LYS A 430 -13.17 16.76 -4.83
C LYS A 430 -13.70 17.15 -6.22
N VAL A 431 -13.24 16.50 -7.26
CA VAL A 431 -13.82 16.55 -8.59
C VAL A 431 -14.85 15.42 -8.73
N PRO A 432 -16.14 15.73 -8.89
CA PRO A 432 -17.18 14.71 -9.01
C PRO A 432 -16.99 13.88 -10.28
N VAL A 433 -17.15 12.56 -10.17
CA VAL A 433 -17.09 11.62 -11.29
C VAL A 433 -18.44 10.97 -11.48
N ASP A 434 -18.99 11.06 -12.68
CA ASP A 434 -20.19 10.32 -13.07
C ASP A 434 -19.80 8.90 -13.49
N TRP A 435 -19.87 7.97 -12.55
CA TRP A 435 -19.45 6.59 -12.76
C TRP A 435 -20.36 5.83 -13.72
N ASP A 436 -21.55 6.31 -14.03
CA ASP A 436 -22.44 5.70 -15.05
C ASP A 436 -21.88 5.88 -16.46
N ARG A 437 -21.02 6.88 -16.67
CA ARG A 437 -20.32 7.11 -17.93
C ARG A 437 -19.04 6.28 -18.08
N VAL A 438 -18.62 5.58 -17.03
CA VAL A 438 -17.34 4.89 -16.97
C VAL A 438 -17.52 3.41 -17.32
N ASN A 439 -16.77 2.95 -18.32
CA ASN A 439 -16.70 1.55 -18.68
C ASN A 439 -15.77 0.79 -17.72
N ARG A 440 -16.18 -0.38 -17.29
CA ARG A 440 -15.44 -1.21 -16.32
C ARG A 440 -15.11 -2.58 -16.86
N PRO A 441 -14.00 -3.18 -16.40
CA PRO A 441 -13.71 -4.57 -16.73
C PRO A 441 -14.78 -5.53 -16.17
N PRO A 442 -15.03 -6.70 -16.81
CA PRO A 442 -14.33 -7.18 -17.99
C PRO A 442 -14.74 -6.42 -19.25
N TYR A 443 -13.75 -5.99 -20.04
CA TYR A 443 -14.02 -5.34 -21.31
C TYR A 443 -14.40 -6.38 -22.37
N PRO A 444 -15.29 -6.03 -23.33
CA PRO A 444 -15.64 -6.96 -24.40
C PRO A 444 -14.43 -7.28 -25.26
N LYS A 445 -14.33 -8.51 -25.75
CA LYS A 445 -13.21 -8.95 -26.62
C LYS A 445 -13.04 -8.07 -27.85
N LEU A 446 -14.16 -7.64 -28.44
CA LEU A 446 -14.18 -6.73 -29.57
C LEU A 446 -14.49 -5.32 -29.08
N GLY A 447 -13.62 -4.36 -29.38
CA GLY A 447 -13.80 -2.97 -28.98
C GLY A 447 -13.37 -2.63 -27.55
N ALA A 448 -12.62 -3.50 -26.88
CA ALA A 448 -12.10 -3.25 -25.53
C ALA A 448 -11.34 -1.94 -25.43
N ASN A 449 -10.46 -1.67 -26.38
CA ASN A 449 -9.65 -0.46 -26.38
C ASN A 449 -10.49 0.81 -26.59
N MET A 450 -11.58 0.72 -27.36
CA MET A 450 -12.51 1.83 -27.54
C MET A 450 -13.20 2.20 -26.21
N LYS A 451 -13.58 1.20 -25.40
CA LYS A 451 -14.16 1.42 -24.08
C LYS A 451 -13.18 2.08 -23.10
N LYS A 452 -11.92 1.68 -23.15
CA LYS A 452 -10.84 2.32 -22.37
C LYS A 452 -10.61 3.76 -22.83
N LEU A 453 -10.60 4.00 -24.14
CA LEU A 453 -10.43 5.33 -24.72
C LEU A 453 -11.57 6.28 -24.34
N GLU A 454 -12.81 5.81 -24.31
CA GLU A 454 -13.95 6.59 -23.79
C GLU A 454 -13.72 7.06 -22.36
N ASN A 455 -13.21 6.18 -21.50
CA ASN A 455 -12.84 6.53 -20.12
C ASN A 455 -11.72 7.58 -20.10
N CYS A 456 -10.70 7.42 -20.93
CA CYS A 456 -9.58 8.36 -21.04
C CYS A 456 -10.04 9.74 -21.51
N ASN A 457 -10.93 9.80 -22.49
CA ASN A 457 -11.52 11.05 -22.97
C ASN A 457 -12.30 11.76 -21.86
N TYR A 458 -13.06 10.99 -21.09
CA TYR A 458 -13.79 11.53 -19.93
C TYR A 458 -12.84 12.06 -18.84
N ALA A 459 -11.78 11.33 -18.54
CA ALA A 459 -10.77 11.75 -17.56
C ALA A 459 -10.08 13.06 -17.99
N VAL A 460 -9.72 13.21 -19.26
CA VAL A 460 -9.12 14.45 -19.77
C VAL A 460 -10.14 15.60 -19.76
N PHE A 461 -11.39 15.33 -20.11
CA PHE A 461 -12.48 16.32 -19.99
C PHE A 461 -12.62 16.84 -18.56
N LEU A 462 -12.68 15.96 -17.57
CA LEU A 462 -12.77 16.35 -16.15
C LEU A 462 -11.55 17.17 -15.72
N GLY A 463 -10.38 16.82 -16.19
CA GLY A 463 -9.15 17.56 -15.90
C GLY A 463 -9.20 18.98 -16.43
N LYS A 464 -9.65 19.17 -17.66
CA LYS A 464 -9.75 20.50 -18.30
C LYS A 464 -10.88 21.35 -17.74
N ASP A 465 -12.08 20.79 -17.65
CA ASP A 465 -13.30 21.56 -17.35
C ASP A 465 -13.58 21.66 -15.84
N SER A 466 -13.40 20.59 -15.09
CA SER A 466 -13.74 20.57 -13.66
C SER A 466 -12.54 20.91 -12.77
N ALA A 467 -11.42 20.25 -12.98
CA ALA A 467 -10.20 20.48 -12.20
C ALA A 467 -9.43 21.74 -12.64
N LYS A 468 -9.70 22.24 -13.84
CA LYS A 468 -8.99 23.37 -14.43
C LYS A 468 -7.48 23.16 -14.56
N PHE A 469 -7.09 21.92 -14.86
CA PHE A 469 -5.70 21.58 -15.14
C PHE A 469 -5.24 22.14 -16.49
N SER A 470 -3.95 22.44 -16.58
CA SER A 470 -3.30 22.79 -17.84
C SER A 470 -2.96 21.52 -18.61
N LEU A 471 -3.88 21.07 -19.47
CA LEU A 471 -3.75 19.86 -20.28
C LEU A 471 -3.67 20.21 -21.78
N VAL A 472 -3.01 21.30 -22.12
CA VAL A 472 -2.82 21.69 -23.53
C VAL A 472 -2.01 20.63 -24.23
N GLY A 473 -2.53 20.15 -25.36
CA GLY A 473 -1.91 19.10 -26.14
C GLY A 473 -2.09 17.67 -25.60
N ILE A 474 -2.85 17.49 -24.51
CA ILE A 474 -3.17 16.18 -23.95
C ILE A 474 -4.60 15.80 -24.37
N GLY A 475 -4.73 14.67 -25.05
CA GLY A 475 -6.02 14.04 -25.34
C GLY A 475 -6.15 12.70 -24.64
N GLY A 476 -7.37 12.14 -24.65
CA GLY A 476 -7.60 10.81 -24.07
C GLY A 476 -6.78 9.72 -24.75
N GLN A 477 -6.51 9.85 -26.04
CA GLN A 477 -5.67 8.91 -26.78
C GLN A 477 -4.24 8.84 -26.21
N ASP A 478 -3.67 9.96 -25.79
CA ASP A 478 -2.33 10.00 -25.20
C ASP A 478 -2.25 9.20 -23.91
N LEU A 479 -3.26 9.33 -23.05
CA LEU A 479 -3.35 8.54 -21.82
C LEU A 479 -3.56 7.06 -22.12
N ASN A 480 -4.42 6.72 -23.06
CA ASN A 480 -4.70 5.35 -23.49
C ASN A 480 -3.47 4.68 -24.12
N ASP A 481 -2.70 5.41 -24.90
CA ASP A 481 -1.47 4.91 -25.54
C ASP A 481 -0.28 4.84 -24.57
N GLY A 482 -0.42 5.37 -23.37
CA GLY A 482 0.66 5.41 -22.40
C GLY A 482 1.78 6.38 -22.75
N ASN A 483 1.44 7.53 -23.37
CA ASN A 483 2.41 8.59 -23.63
C ASN A 483 3.02 9.06 -22.29
N GLU A 484 4.31 8.84 -22.14
CA GLU A 484 5.01 9.05 -20.87
C GLU A 484 4.94 10.51 -20.41
N THR A 485 5.33 11.43 -21.26
CA THR A 485 5.40 12.86 -20.93
C THR A 485 4.04 13.41 -20.54
N LEU A 486 3.01 13.11 -21.33
CA LEU A 486 1.67 13.65 -21.12
C LEU A 486 0.96 12.98 -19.92
N THR A 487 1.15 11.68 -19.74
CA THR A 487 0.63 10.96 -18.56
C THR A 487 1.25 11.48 -17.27
N LEU A 488 2.57 11.68 -17.25
CA LEU A 488 3.27 12.24 -16.08
C LEU A 488 2.81 13.65 -15.76
N ALA A 489 2.55 14.47 -16.78
CA ALA A 489 2.03 15.83 -16.59
C ALA A 489 0.65 15.83 -15.93
N LEU A 490 -0.23 14.93 -16.32
CA LEU A 490 -1.55 14.76 -15.71
C LEU A 490 -1.44 14.28 -14.26
N VAL A 491 -0.65 13.24 -14.02
CA VAL A 491 -0.45 12.66 -12.68
C VAL A 491 0.15 13.68 -11.73
N TRP A 492 1.13 14.45 -12.19
CA TRP A 492 1.72 15.53 -11.38
C TRP A 492 0.68 16.57 -10.98
N GLN A 493 -0.17 17.00 -11.89
CA GLN A 493 -1.21 17.98 -11.58
C GLN A 493 -2.21 17.43 -10.56
N LEU A 494 -2.54 16.13 -10.63
CA LEU A 494 -3.36 15.46 -9.62
C LEU A 494 -2.69 15.48 -8.24
N MET A 495 -1.43 15.06 -8.16
CA MET A 495 -0.68 15.02 -6.90
C MET A 495 -0.49 16.42 -6.32
N ARG A 496 -0.17 17.41 -7.15
CA ARG A 496 -0.02 18.80 -6.73
C ARG A 496 -1.33 19.35 -6.18
N ARG A 497 -2.44 19.15 -6.89
CA ARG A 497 -3.76 19.60 -6.45
C ARG A 497 -4.16 18.93 -5.13
N TYR A 498 -3.92 17.65 -4.99
CA TYR A 498 -4.16 16.92 -3.74
C TYR A 498 -3.37 17.51 -2.58
N THR A 499 -2.08 17.75 -2.78
CA THR A 499 -1.18 18.32 -1.77
C THR A 499 -1.66 19.71 -1.33
N LEU A 500 -2.00 20.58 -2.28
CA LEU A 500 -2.50 21.93 -2.00
C LEU A 500 -3.88 21.91 -1.34
N TYR A 501 -4.74 20.97 -1.76
CA TYR A 501 -6.08 20.81 -1.19
C TYR A 501 -6.02 20.48 0.30
N VAL A 502 -5.14 19.59 0.70
CA VAL A 502 -4.93 19.23 2.14
C VAL A 502 -4.51 20.46 2.94
N LEU A 503 -3.62 21.30 2.38
CA LEU A 503 -3.22 22.57 3.02
C LEU A 503 -4.39 23.55 3.14
N GLU A 504 -5.18 23.69 2.10
CA GLU A 504 -6.33 24.60 2.07
C GLU A 504 -7.39 24.23 3.11
N GLU A 505 -7.63 22.92 3.28
CA GLU A 505 -8.54 22.45 4.34
C GLU A 505 -8.02 22.77 5.75
N LEU A 506 -6.72 22.68 5.99
CA LEU A 506 -6.10 23.02 7.27
C LEU A 506 -6.10 24.54 7.54
N GLY A 507 -6.15 25.36 6.50
CA GLY A 507 -6.08 26.81 6.54
C GLY A 507 -7.41 27.53 6.30
N ASP A 508 -8.53 26.96 6.73
CA ASP A 508 -9.88 27.56 6.62
C ASP A 508 -10.32 27.85 5.17
N GLY A 509 -9.89 27.02 4.22
CA GLY A 509 -10.28 27.13 2.82
C GLY A 509 -9.57 28.21 2.01
N GLN A 510 -8.55 28.85 2.55
CA GLN A 510 -7.75 29.82 1.81
C GLN A 510 -6.90 29.12 0.75
N LYS A 511 -6.93 29.62 -0.48
CA LYS A 511 -6.11 29.08 -1.58
C LYS A 511 -4.62 29.24 -1.31
N VAL A 512 -3.88 28.17 -1.53
CA VAL A 512 -2.44 28.10 -1.35
C VAL A 512 -1.77 27.92 -2.70
N ASN A 513 -0.68 28.61 -2.93
CA ASN A 513 0.20 28.47 -4.09
C ASN A 513 1.66 28.36 -3.65
N ASP A 514 2.57 28.18 -4.61
CA ASP A 514 3.99 28.04 -4.34
C ASP A 514 4.58 29.23 -3.58
N ASP A 515 4.21 30.44 -3.96
CA ASP A 515 4.71 31.68 -3.32
C ASP A 515 4.26 31.78 -1.85
N ILE A 516 3.04 31.36 -1.54
CA ILE A 516 2.51 31.35 -0.17
C ILE A 516 3.29 30.35 0.68
N ILE A 517 3.62 29.17 0.13
CA ILE A 517 4.42 28.16 0.82
C ILE A 517 5.83 28.70 1.10
N VAL A 518 6.49 29.28 0.10
CA VAL A 518 7.84 29.85 0.25
C VAL A 518 7.86 30.98 1.29
N LYS A 519 6.89 31.87 1.25
CA LYS A 519 6.75 32.96 2.24
C LYS A 519 6.55 32.42 3.65
N TRP A 520 5.68 31.42 3.79
CA TRP A 520 5.44 30.80 5.10
C TRP A 520 6.72 30.15 5.64
N VAL A 521 7.45 29.42 4.80
CA VAL A 521 8.73 28.76 5.18
C VAL A 521 9.73 29.79 5.66
N ASN A 522 9.97 30.84 4.87
CA ASN A 522 10.96 31.88 5.19
C ASN A 522 10.58 32.66 6.46
N LYS A 523 9.31 32.98 6.62
CA LYS A 523 8.81 33.65 7.83
C LYS A 523 8.98 32.76 9.05
N THR A 524 8.62 31.49 8.95
CA THR A 524 8.73 30.52 10.04
C THR A 524 10.18 30.35 10.48
N LEU A 525 11.11 30.24 9.53
CA LEU A 525 12.54 30.18 9.80
C LEU A 525 13.08 31.44 10.46
N ALA A 526 12.72 32.61 9.93
CA ALA A 526 13.18 33.89 10.43
C ALA A 526 12.66 34.17 11.85
N ASP A 527 11.39 33.89 12.12
CA ASP A 527 10.78 34.09 13.43
C ASP A 527 11.42 33.24 14.54
N ALA A 528 12.01 32.11 14.15
CA ALA A 528 12.75 31.22 15.05
C ALA A 528 14.27 31.51 15.11
N GLY A 529 14.74 32.55 14.44
CA GLY A 529 16.15 32.94 14.41
C GLY A 529 17.05 32.04 13.57
N LYS A 530 16.48 31.23 12.68
CA LYS A 530 17.26 30.44 11.73
C LYS A 530 17.81 31.33 10.61
N SER A 531 19.02 31.01 10.14
CA SER A 531 19.67 31.78 9.07
C SER A 531 19.36 31.28 7.66
N THR A 532 18.80 30.09 7.55
CA THR A 532 18.44 29.47 6.26
C THR A 532 17.20 30.11 5.65
N THR A 533 17.19 30.23 4.35
CA THR A 533 16.04 30.71 3.55
C THR A 533 16.00 29.99 2.22
N ILE A 534 14.85 30.00 1.56
CA ILE A 534 14.69 29.52 0.19
C ILE A 534 14.08 30.65 -0.67
N GLN A 535 14.55 30.81 -1.89
CA GLN A 535 13.98 31.77 -2.85
C GLN A 535 12.79 31.18 -3.59
N ASN A 536 12.89 29.92 -3.93
CA ASN A 536 11.88 29.10 -4.61
C ASN A 536 12.26 27.62 -4.45
N PHE A 537 11.48 26.72 -5.04
CA PHE A 537 11.74 25.29 -4.97
C PHE A 537 12.87 24.78 -5.89
N ARG A 538 13.50 25.69 -6.63
CA ARG A 538 14.70 25.42 -7.45
C ARG A 538 15.98 25.92 -6.80
N ASP A 539 15.88 26.51 -5.61
CA ASP A 539 17.01 27.07 -4.89
C ASP A 539 18.05 26.00 -4.58
N LYS A 540 19.27 26.21 -5.03
CA LYS A 540 20.37 25.25 -4.83
C LYS A 540 20.71 25.02 -3.35
N ASN A 541 20.39 25.96 -2.46
CA ASN A 541 20.58 25.79 -1.03
C ASN A 541 19.79 24.62 -0.45
N ILE A 542 18.73 24.17 -1.11
CA ILE A 542 17.93 23.02 -0.73
C ILE A 542 18.72 21.73 -0.82
N SER A 543 19.74 21.68 -1.69
CA SER A 543 20.57 20.49 -1.90
C SER A 543 21.27 19.97 -0.64
N SER A 544 21.60 20.86 0.29
CA SER A 544 22.17 20.50 1.60
C SER A 544 21.16 19.95 2.59
N SER A 545 19.86 20.08 2.32
CA SER A 545 18.73 19.81 3.22
C SER A 545 18.71 20.67 4.50
N LEU A 546 19.59 21.64 4.65
CA LEU A 546 19.63 22.50 5.84
C LEU A 546 18.35 23.32 6.02
N PRO A 547 17.77 23.94 4.98
CA PRO A 547 16.49 24.63 5.13
C PRO A 547 15.35 23.70 5.58
N VAL A 548 15.35 22.46 5.11
CA VAL A 548 14.36 21.45 5.49
C VAL A 548 14.55 21.05 6.95
N LEU A 549 15.78 20.75 7.36
CA LEU A 549 16.11 20.37 8.74
C LEU A 549 15.82 21.50 9.72
N ASP A 550 16.18 22.73 9.39
CA ASP A 550 15.89 23.89 10.22
C ASP A 550 14.37 24.11 10.37
N LEU A 551 13.62 23.94 9.29
CA LEU A 551 12.16 24.03 9.34
C LEU A 551 11.54 22.95 10.24
N ILE A 552 12.03 21.72 10.15
CA ILE A 552 11.60 20.61 11.00
C ILE A 552 11.86 20.94 12.48
N ASP A 553 13.04 21.48 12.79
CA ASP A 553 13.41 21.87 14.15
C ASP A 553 12.52 23.01 14.69
N VAL A 554 12.11 23.93 13.84
CA VAL A 554 11.16 24.99 14.22
C VAL A 554 9.76 24.44 14.48
N ILE A 555 9.29 23.53 13.63
CA ILE A 555 7.96 22.93 13.77
C ILE A 555 7.87 22.10 15.05
N GLN A 556 8.90 21.34 15.36
CA GLN A 556 9.01 20.59 16.61
C GLN A 556 10.35 20.91 17.28
N PRO A 557 10.39 21.93 18.15
CA PRO A 557 11.65 22.43 18.73
C PRO A 557 12.46 21.35 19.44
N GLY A 558 13.74 21.30 19.11
CA GLY A 558 14.70 20.39 19.71
C GLY A 558 14.67 18.96 19.15
N CYS A 559 13.86 18.67 18.11
CA CYS A 559 13.78 17.32 17.56
C CYS A 559 14.97 16.95 16.67
N VAL A 560 15.60 17.93 16.03
CA VAL A 560 16.75 17.69 15.13
C VAL A 560 18.03 17.61 15.96
N ASP A 561 18.74 16.50 15.84
CA ASP A 561 20.08 16.33 16.38
C ASP A 561 21.10 16.90 15.41
N TYR A 562 21.54 18.13 15.64
CA TYR A 562 22.49 18.83 14.76
C TYR A 562 23.88 18.22 14.76
N GLU A 563 24.23 17.35 15.71
CA GLU A 563 25.47 16.58 15.65
C GLU A 563 25.48 15.58 14.49
N LEU A 564 24.32 15.14 14.05
CA LEU A 564 24.16 14.27 12.87
C LEU A 564 24.14 15.05 11.57
N VAL A 565 23.95 16.36 11.62
CA VAL A 565 23.80 17.22 10.44
C VAL A 565 25.15 17.74 10.00
N LYS A 566 25.50 17.48 8.75
CA LYS A 566 26.75 17.95 8.15
C LYS A 566 26.57 19.36 7.60
N THR A 567 27.53 20.22 7.86
CA THR A 567 27.54 21.63 7.46
C THR A 567 28.84 22.01 6.78
N GLY A 568 28.87 23.19 6.18
CA GLY A 568 30.04 23.72 5.48
C GLY A 568 30.11 23.28 4.03
N ASP A 569 31.30 22.90 3.60
CA ASP A 569 31.51 22.41 2.23
C ASP A 569 31.15 20.93 2.16
N LEU A 570 29.99 20.63 1.56
CA LEU A 570 29.40 19.30 1.57
C LEU A 570 29.74 18.53 0.31
N SER A 571 30.23 17.29 0.47
CA SER A 571 30.31 16.30 -0.61
C SER A 571 28.90 15.82 -0.99
N ASP A 572 28.79 15.13 -2.13
CA ASP A 572 27.51 14.52 -2.54
C ASP A 572 27.02 13.49 -1.50
N GLU A 573 27.94 12.75 -0.90
CA GLU A 573 27.65 11.81 0.18
C GLU A 573 27.11 12.51 1.43
N ASP A 574 27.71 13.65 1.81
CA ASP A 574 27.25 14.46 2.94
C ASP A 574 25.82 15.00 2.72
N LYS A 575 25.55 15.48 1.50
CA LYS A 575 24.20 15.94 1.12
C LYS A 575 23.19 14.79 1.17
N GLN A 576 23.57 13.61 0.69
CA GLN A 576 22.71 12.43 0.73
C GLN A 576 22.41 12.01 2.18
N ASP A 577 23.38 12.02 3.06
CA ASP A 577 23.20 11.73 4.48
C ASP A 577 22.24 12.72 5.15
N ASN A 578 22.41 14.01 4.88
CA ASN A 578 21.50 15.04 5.39
C ASN A 578 20.08 14.85 4.85
N ALA A 579 19.94 14.52 3.57
CA ALA A 579 18.65 14.31 2.94
C ALA A 579 17.91 13.09 3.50
N LYS A 580 18.62 11.98 3.70
CA LYS A 580 18.06 10.78 4.35
C LYS A 580 17.55 11.09 5.76
N TYR A 581 18.34 11.82 6.52
CA TYR A 581 17.96 12.26 7.86
C TYR A 581 16.75 13.19 7.83
N ALA A 582 16.75 14.17 6.93
CA ALA A 582 15.67 15.15 6.79
C ALA A 582 14.32 14.50 6.42
N VAL A 583 14.31 13.61 5.43
CA VAL A 583 13.09 12.93 5.00
C VAL A 583 12.51 12.07 6.13
N SER A 584 13.34 11.29 6.82
CA SER A 584 12.89 10.47 7.95
C SER A 584 12.42 11.33 9.12
N MET A 585 13.10 12.42 9.44
CA MET A 585 12.67 13.35 10.49
C MET A 585 11.35 14.03 10.17
N ALA A 586 11.13 14.43 8.92
CA ALA A 586 9.85 14.98 8.49
C ALA A 586 8.69 13.99 8.73
N ARG A 587 8.89 12.74 8.38
CA ARG A 587 7.91 11.66 8.62
C ARG A 587 7.71 11.40 10.11
N LYS A 588 8.77 11.41 10.89
CA LYS A 588 8.75 11.23 12.35
C LYS A 588 7.90 12.28 13.05
N ILE A 589 7.99 13.52 12.65
CA ILE A 589 7.19 14.61 13.24
C ILE A 589 5.75 14.67 12.71
N GLY A 590 5.38 13.82 11.78
CA GLY A 590 4.02 13.66 11.29
C GLY A 590 3.74 14.18 9.90
N ALA A 591 4.75 14.55 9.12
CA ALA A 591 4.59 14.96 7.72
C ALA A 591 4.62 13.75 6.78
N ARG A 592 3.61 13.61 5.94
CA ARG A 592 3.51 12.49 4.99
C ARG A 592 4.23 12.82 3.69
N VAL A 593 5.54 12.77 3.74
CA VAL A 593 6.44 13.12 2.63
C VAL A 593 6.66 11.94 1.71
N TYR A 594 6.39 12.12 0.41
CA TYR A 594 6.66 11.14 -0.66
C TYR A 594 7.98 11.41 -1.37
N ALA A 595 8.53 12.61 -1.27
CA ALA A 595 9.83 12.95 -1.82
C ALA A 595 10.91 12.02 -1.27
N LEU A 596 11.85 11.65 -2.13
CA LEU A 596 12.99 10.81 -1.77
C LEU A 596 14.21 11.69 -1.44
N PRO A 597 15.20 11.17 -0.69
CA PRO A 597 16.41 11.94 -0.38
C PRO A 597 17.09 12.51 -1.62
N GLU A 598 17.16 11.76 -2.71
CA GLU A 598 17.74 12.18 -3.98
C GLU A 598 17.03 13.38 -4.60
N ASP A 599 15.72 13.52 -4.36
CA ASP A 599 14.94 14.67 -4.84
C ASP A 599 15.37 15.97 -4.17
N LEU A 600 15.76 15.90 -2.90
CA LEU A 600 16.30 17.04 -2.16
C LEU A 600 17.73 17.39 -2.64
N VAL A 601 18.58 16.39 -2.78
CA VAL A 601 19.98 16.57 -3.22
C VAL A 601 20.04 17.16 -4.62
N GLU A 602 19.25 16.65 -5.54
CA GLU A 602 19.17 17.11 -6.93
C GLU A 602 18.27 18.34 -7.12
N VAL A 603 17.59 18.75 -6.08
CA VAL A 603 16.63 19.87 -6.08
C VAL A 603 15.59 19.71 -7.19
N LYS A 604 14.83 18.61 -7.14
CA LYS A 604 13.72 18.36 -8.06
C LYS A 604 12.51 19.19 -7.63
N PRO A 605 12.13 20.23 -8.39
CA PRO A 605 11.20 21.24 -7.88
C PRO A 605 9.84 20.70 -7.47
N LYS A 606 9.30 19.73 -8.22
CA LYS A 606 8.01 19.12 -7.93
C LYS A 606 8.01 18.44 -6.55
N MET A 607 8.98 17.58 -6.31
CA MET A 607 9.07 16.83 -5.06
C MET A 607 9.51 17.71 -3.89
N VAL A 608 10.38 18.67 -4.12
CA VAL A 608 10.75 19.70 -3.14
C VAL A 608 9.53 20.48 -2.69
N MET A 609 8.69 20.93 -3.63
CA MET A 609 7.44 21.61 -3.32
C MET A 609 6.54 20.77 -2.43
N THR A 610 6.36 19.49 -2.74
CA THR A 610 5.50 18.60 -1.94
C THR A 610 6.06 18.41 -0.53
N ALA A 611 7.37 18.32 -0.36
CA ALA A 611 8.01 18.19 0.95
C ALA A 611 7.76 19.43 1.83
N PHE A 612 7.98 20.61 1.31
CA PHE A 612 7.69 21.85 2.05
C PHE A 612 6.19 22.05 2.32
N ALA A 613 5.34 21.67 1.39
CA ALA A 613 3.89 21.72 1.58
C ALA A 613 3.44 20.79 2.72
N CYS A 614 3.96 19.58 2.79
CA CYS A 614 3.65 18.64 3.87
C CYS A 614 4.15 19.15 5.23
N LEU A 615 5.33 19.77 5.28
CA LEU A 615 5.86 20.40 6.48
C LEU A 615 5.03 21.61 6.92
N MET A 616 4.59 22.42 5.96
CA MET A 616 3.67 23.52 6.24
C MET A 616 2.37 23.00 6.87
N GLY A 617 1.79 21.94 6.30
CA GLY A 617 0.60 21.30 6.85
C GLY A 617 0.79 20.82 8.29
N ARG A 618 1.95 20.25 8.59
CA ARG A 618 2.29 19.82 9.94
C ARG A 618 2.45 21.01 10.89
N GLY A 619 3.08 22.07 10.44
CA GLY A 619 3.27 23.30 11.22
C GLY A 619 1.96 23.99 11.56
N MET A 620 0.99 23.99 10.64
CA MET A 620 -0.33 24.62 10.83
C MET A 620 -1.20 23.89 11.87
N LYS A 621 -1.01 22.60 12.08
CA LYS A 621 -1.75 21.82 13.10
C LYS A 621 -1.42 22.21 14.55
N ARG A 622 -0.50 23.13 14.75
CA ARG A 622 -0.06 23.59 16.08
C ARG A 622 -0.84 24.78 16.65
N VAL A 623 -1.78 25.32 15.90
CA VAL A 623 -2.55 26.49 16.37
C VAL A 623 -3.79 26.04 17.11
#